data_0ad2f5ad79833417da506e213357ec30
#
_entry.id   0ad2f5ad79833417da506e213357ec30
#
_cell.length_a   1.000
_cell.length_b   1.000
_cell.length_c   1.000
_cell.angle_alpha   90.00
_cell.angle_beta   90.00
_cell.angle_gamma   90.00
#
_symmetry.space_group_name_H-M   'P 1'
#
loop_
_entity.id
_entity.type
_entity.pdbx_description
1 polymer ?
#
loop_
_entity_poly.entity_id
_entity_poly.type
_entity_poly.pdbx_seq_one_letter_code
_entity_poly.pdbx_strand_id
1 'polypeptide(L)'
;MKIEIKRWGDNDLYTEGQLIVNGKMAIPYTVEYHDNKVQTGTYEAWLRKKGEKYILYFKDESGNERMFIAGHSFKSAWKEQAVVVGDHLIPGAVYRGRNHLARLINRLSKAVKARKKILITFSEDEMQPTNIIRHWAGLKNHARG
;
A
#
# COMPACT_ATOMS: atom_id res chain seq x y z
N MET A 1 -14.89 2.22 -6.91
CA MET A 1 -13.49 1.91 -7.23
C MET A 1 -12.91 0.98 -6.18
N LYS A 2 -12.30 -0.10 -6.62
CA LYS A 2 -11.72 -1.11 -5.74
C LYS A 2 -10.21 -1.01 -5.71
N ILE A 3 -9.65 -0.82 -4.53
CA ILE A 3 -8.22 -0.94 -4.27
C ILE A 3 -7.99 -2.22 -3.49
N GLU A 4 -6.98 -2.99 -3.87
CA GLU A 4 -6.59 -4.19 -3.15
C GLU A 4 -5.13 -4.06 -2.73
N ILE A 5 -4.85 -4.34 -1.47
CA ILE A 5 -3.49 -4.54 -0.96
C ILE A 5 -3.32 -6.04 -0.80
N LYS A 6 -2.57 -6.64 -1.72
CA LYS A 6 -2.24 -8.07 -1.65
C LYS A 6 -0.87 -8.23 -1.01
N ARG A 7 -0.84 -8.81 0.16
CA ARG A 7 0.38 -9.05 0.92
C ARG A 7 1.00 -10.36 0.48
N TRP A 8 2.30 -10.36 0.20
CA TRP A 8 3.01 -11.58 -0.17
C TRP A 8 4.09 -11.99 0.82
N GLY A 9 4.53 -11.08 1.68
CA GLY A 9 5.62 -11.33 2.61
C GLY A 9 5.37 -10.69 3.95
N ASP A 10 5.66 -11.42 5.01
CA ASP A 10 5.46 -10.98 6.38
C ASP A 10 6.61 -11.53 7.24
N ASN A 11 7.13 -10.70 8.12
CA ASN A 11 8.09 -11.11 9.12
C ASN A 11 7.81 -10.37 10.43
N ASP A 12 8.69 -10.47 11.42
CA ASP A 12 8.47 -9.89 12.74
C ASP A 12 8.49 -8.36 12.77
N LEU A 13 8.96 -7.71 11.69
CA LEU A 13 9.12 -6.27 11.64
C LEU A 13 8.18 -5.59 10.64
N TYR A 14 7.99 -6.19 9.47
CA TYR A 14 7.22 -5.54 8.41
C TYR A 14 6.47 -6.53 7.54
N THR A 15 5.45 -6.03 6.87
CA THR A 15 4.62 -6.78 5.92
C THR A 15 4.70 -6.09 4.56
N GLU A 16 5.05 -6.86 3.54
CA GLU A 16 5.20 -6.37 2.17
C GLU A 16 4.04 -6.84 1.30
N GLY A 17 3.69 -6.01 0.33
CA GLY A 17 2.59 -6.31 -0.59
C GLY A 17 2.64 -5.47 -1.85
N GLN A 18 1.55 -5.49 -2.59
CA GLN A 18 1.36 -4.68 -3.78
C GLN A 18 -0.03 -4.05 -3.78
N LEU A 19 -0.18 -2.93 -4.47
CA LEU A 19 -1.44 -2.22 -4.57
C LEU A 19 -2.02 -2.39 -5.97
N ILE A 20 -3.27 -2.87 -6.02
CA ILE A 20 -4.00 -3.18 -7.23
C ILE A 20 -5.23 -2.28 -7.28
N VAL A 21 -5.51 -1.70 -8.43
CA VAL A 21 -6.71 -0.87 -8.66
C VAL A 21 -7.55 -1.50 -9.76
N ASN A 22 -8.80 -1.83 -9.42
CA ASN A 22 -9.75 -2.42 -10.37
C ASN A 22 -9.15 -3.64 -11.12
N GLY A 23 -8.43 -4.49 -10.38
CA GLY A 23 -7.85 -5.71 -10.91
C GLY A 23 -6.51 -5.58 -11.62
N LYS A 24 -5.96 -4.36 -11.72
CA LYS A 24 -4.66 -4.12 -12.35
C LYS A 24 -3.67 -3.54 -11.35
N MET A 25 -2.43 -4.03 -11.38
CA MET A 25 -1.39 -3.49 -10.51
C MET A 25 -1.17 -2.00 -10.81
N ALA A 26 -1.26 -1.19 -9.77
CA ALA A 26 -1.06 0.26 -9.86
C ALA A 26 0.24 0.69 -9.20
N ILE A 27 0.55 0.13 -8.03
CA ILE A 27 1.80 0.44 -7.31
C ILE A 27 2.45 -0.89 -6.94
N PRO A 28 3.69 -1.14 -7.38
CA PRO A 28 4.32 -2.45 -7.24
C PRO A 28 4.54 -2.91 -5.81
N TYR A 29 4.79 -1.99 -4.88
CA TYR A 29 5.20 -2.37 -3.53
C TYR A 29 4.51 -1.53 -2.46
N THR A 30 4.09 -2.22 -1.38
CA THR A 30 3.59 -1.61 -0.16
C THR A 30 4.35 -2.17 1.03
N VAL A 31 4.51 -1.37 2.07
CA VAL A 31 5.10 -1.80 3.34
C VAL A 31 4.23 -1.32 4.50
N GLU A 32 3.94 -2.22 5.41
CA GLU A 32 3.26 -1.94 6.69
C GLU A 32 4.15 -2.38 7.84
N TYR A 33 3.98 -1.77 9.01
CA TYR A 33 4.60 -2.26 10.23
C TYR A 33 3.87 -3.51 10.71
N HIS A 34 4.61 -4.59 11.02
CA HIS A 34 4.00 -5.88 11.32
C HIS A 34 3.00 -5.83 12.48
N ASP A 35 3.38 -5.22 13.61
CA ASP A 35 2.57 -5.25 14.83
C ASP A 35 1.28 -4.43 14.73
N ASN A 36 1.20 -3.48 13.80
CA ASN A 36 0.00 -2.69 13.61
C ASN A 36 -0.58 -2.80 12.19
N LYS A 37 -0.23 -3.84 11.46
CA LYS A 37 -0.81 -4.06 10.13
C LYS A 37 -2.31 -4.19 10.21
N VAL A 38 -2.99 -3.70 9.18
CA VAL A 38 -4.45 -3.74 9.10
C VAL A 38 -4.91 -5.19 8.97
N GLN A 39 -5.98 -5.57 9.68
CA GLN A 39 -6.56 -6.90 9.53
C GLN A 39 -7.12 -7.08 8.13
N THR A 40 -7.07 -8.31 7.63
CA THR A 40 -7.68 -8.64 6.34
C THR A 40 -9.17 -8.29 6.37
N GLY A 41 -9.64 -7.71 5.28
CA GLY A 41 -11.02 -7.24 5.17
C GLY A 41 -11.14 -6.09 4.19
N THR A 42 -12.34 -5.53 4.10
CA THR A 42 -12.65 -4.43 3.21
C THR A 42 -13.06 -3.20 4.02
N TYR A 43 -12.46 -2.07 3.67
CA TYR A 43 -12.66 -0.81 4.38
C TYR A 43 -13.04 0.28 3.40
N GLU A 44 -13.92 1.18 3.83
CA GLU A 44 -14.24 2.38 3.06
C GLU A 44 -13.15 3.43 3.26
N ALA A 45 -12.74 4.06 2.16
CA ALA A 45 -11.69 5.07 2.15
C ALA A 45 -12.23 6.41 1.66
N TRP A 46 -11.50 7.46 1.97
CA TRP A 46 -11.85 8.81 1.54
C TRP A 46 -10.59 9.64 1.30
N LEU A 47 -10.76 10.74 0.58
CA LEU A 47 -9.73 11.74 0.39
C LEU A 47 -9.97 12.90 1.35
N ARG A 48 -8.91 13.36 2.00
CA ARG A 48 -8.94 14.54 2.86
C ARG A 48 -7.95 15.55 2.33
N LYS A 49 -8.39 16.78 2.16
CA LYS A 49 -7.51 17.87 1.75
C LYS A 49 -6.68 18.33 2.94
N LYS A 50 -5.34 18.38 2.74
CA LYS A 50 -4.42 18.92 3.72
C LYS A 50 -3.49 19.92 3.01
N GLY A 51 -3.73 21.21 3.22
CA GLY A 51 -3.11 22.25 2.41
C GLY A 51 -3.61 22.15 0.96
N GLU A 52 -2.70 22.07 0.00
CA GLU A 52 -3.04 21.92 -1.42
C GLU A 52 -3.06 20.47 -1.89
N LYS A 53 -2.76 19.53 -1.01
CA LYS A 53 -2.68 18.11 -1.35
C LYS A 53 -3.85 17.33 -0.78
N TYR A 54 -4.20 16.25 -1.44
CA TYR A 54 -5.15 15.27 -0.92
C TYR A 54 -4.39 14.08 -0.38
N ILE A 55 -4.88 13.55 0.74
CA ILE A 55 -4.33 12.35 1.38
C ILE A 55 -5.42 11.28 1.38
N LEU A 56 -5.04 10.05 1.07
CA LEU A 56 -5.94 8.91 1.10
C LEU A 56 -5.96 8.32 2.51
N TYR A 57 -7.14 8.30 3.11
CA TYR A 57 -7.38 7.77 4.45
C TYR A 57 -8.39 6.65 4.44
N PHE A 58 -8.31 5.79 5.43
CA PHE A 58 -9.36 4.82 5.76
C PHE A 58 -9.33 4.58 7.27
N LYS A 59 -10.41 4.00 7.81
CA LYS A 59 -10.43 3.53 9.19
C LYS A 59 -10.20 2.02 9.22
N ASP A 60 -9.28 1.58 10.08
CA ASP A 60 -9.00 0.16 10.24
C ASP A 60 -10.05 -0.54 11.10
N GLU A 61 -9.84 -1.82 11.42
CA GLU A 61 -10.75 -2.65 12.21
C GLU A 61 -11.01 -2.14 13.62
N SER A 62 -10.08 -1.35 14.15
CA SER A 62 -10.20 -0.73 15.48
C SER A 62 -10.78 0.68 15.42
N GLY A 63 -11.13 1.18 14.24
CA GLY A 63 -11.61 2.53 14.03
C GLY A 63 -10.53 3.59 13.99
N ASN A 64 -9.26 3.20 13.96
CA ASN A 64 -8.14 4.13 13.85
C ASN A 64 -7.97 4.62 12.42
N GLU A 65 -7.73 5.91 12.25
CA GLU A 65 -7.43 6.46 10.94
C GLU A 65 -6.04 6.03 10.47
N ARG A 66 -5.98 5.57 9.23
CA ARG A 66 -4.76 5.18 8.55
C ARG A 66 -4.62 5.98 7.27
N MET A 67 -3.38 6.22 6.85
CA MET A 67 -3.12 6.96 5.61
C MET A 67 -2.14 6.22 4.71
N PHE A 68 -2.12 6.61 3.43
CA PHE A 68 -1.11 6.15 2.47
C PHE A 68 -0.07 7.24 2.30
N ILE A 69 1.20 6.87 2.41
CA ILE A 69 2.33 7.78 2.20
C ILE A 69 3.31 7.20 1.17
N ALA A 70 4.01 8.09 0.49
CA ALA A 70 4.96 7.72 -0.54
C ALA A 70 6.37 7.57 0.05
N GLY A 71 7.04 6.45 -0.29
CA GLY A 71 8.41 6.18 0.09
C GLY A 71 8.63 5.96 1.58
N HIS A 72 9.72 5.44 1.99
CA HIS A 72 10.17 5.26 3.38
C HIS A 72 10.16 3.80 3.85
N SER A 73 10.58 3.61 5.09
CA SER A 73 10.74 2.30 5.71
C SER A 73 9.52 1.91 6.55
N PHE A 74 9.53 0.67 7.05
CA PHE A 74 8.55 0.19 8.00
C PHE A 74 8.50 1.02 9.29
N LYS A 75 9.57 1.73 9.63
CA LYS A 75 9.59 2.65 10.79
C LYS A 75 8.67 3.84 10.56
N SER A 76 8.62 4.37 9.34
CA SER A 76 7.66 5.42 8.97
C SER A 76 6.23 4.89 8.96
N ALA A 77 6.02 3.66 8.48
CA ALA A 77 4.72 3.00 8.55
C ALA A 77 4.22 2.89 9.99
N TRP A 78 5.11 2.54 10.92
CA TRP A 78 4.78 2.49 12.35
C TRP A 78 4.45 3.88 12.91
N LYS A 79 5.36 4.83 12.72
CA LYS A 79 5.24 6.17 13.29
C LYS A 79 4.00 6.93 12.81
N GLU A 80 3.70 6.83 11.52
CA GLU A 80 2.59 7.55 10.89
C GLU A 80 1.30 6.72 10.84
N GLN A 81 1.33 5.47 11.30
CA GLN A 81 0.23 4.50 11.15
C GLN A 81 -0.22 4.42 9.70
N ALA A 82 0.75 4.24 8.81
CA ALA A 82 0.55 4.38 7.38
C ALA A 82 0.86 3.10 6.61
N VAL A 83 0.28 3.02 5.42
CA VAL A 83 0.72 2.10 4.37
C VAL A 83 1.69 2.88 3.48
N VAL A 84 2.92 2.42 3.40
CA VAL A 84 3.97 3.07 2.60
C VAL A 84 4.01 2.44 1.22
N VAL A 85 4.08 3.26 0.17
CA VAL A 85 4.01 2.78 -1.22
C VAL A 85 5.21 3.25 -2.03
N GLY A 86 5.62 2.46 -3.02
CA GLY A 86 6.71 2.80 -3.94
C GLY A 86 6.90 1.79 -5.04
N ASP A 87 7.81 2.10 -5.97
CA ASP A 87 8.12 1.22 -7.10
C ASP A 87 9.50 0.56 -6.98
N HIS A 88 10.23 0.82 -5.90
CA HIS A 88 11.53 0.24 -5.65
C HIS A 88 11.59 -0.31 -4.23
N LEU A 89 11.85 -1.62 -4.11
CA LEU A 89 11.83 -2.35 -2.85
C LEU A 89 13.23 -2.75 -2.43
N ILE A 90 13.58 -2.42 -1.19
CA ILE A 90 14.64 -3.09 -0.43
C ILE A 90 14.01 -3.67 0.84
N PRO A 91 14.65 -4.60 1.54
CA PRO A 91 14.02 -5.20 2.74
C PRO A 91 13.51 -4.16 3.73
N GLY A 92 12.20 -4.14 3.97
CA GLY A 92 11.55 -3.24 4.92
C GLY A 92 11.40 -1.79 4.49
N ALA A 93 11.69 -1.45 3.23
CA ALA A 93 11.56 -0.07 2.75
C ALA A 93 11.20 -0.02 1.27
N VAL A 94 10.46 1.02 0.89
CA VAL A 94 10.11 1.30 -0.50
C VAL A 94 10.48 2.73 -0.85
N TYR A 95 10.76 2.97 -2.13
CA TYR A 95 11.15 4.28 -2.66
C TYR A 95 10.37 4.57 -3.93
N ARG A 96 10.47 5.82 -4.42
CA ARG A 96 9.85 6.27 -5.67
C ARG A 96 8.33 6.10 -5.69
N GLY A 97 7.68 6.48 -4.59
CA GLY A 97 6.22 6.34 -4.47
C GLY A 97 5.44 7.60 -4.80
N ARG A 98 6.08 8.77 -4.81
CA ARG A 98 5.39 10.06 -4.90
C ARG A 98 4.53 10.18 -6.16
N ASN A 99 5.08 9.89 -7.33
CA ASN A 99 4.34 10.01 -8.58
C ASN A 99 3.23 8.96 -8.69
N HIS A 100 3.49 7.74 -8.23
CA HIS A 100 2.49 6.68 -8.22
C HIS A 100 1.31 7.03 -7.31
N LEU A 101 1.61 7.52 -6.12
CA LEU A 101 0.57 7.91 -5.17
C LEU A 101 -0.23 9.11 -5.68
N ALA A 102 0.45 10.10 -6.28
CA ALA A 102 -0.22 11.25 -6.87
C ALA A 102 -1.18 10.85 -8.00
N ARG A 103 -0.79 9.92 -8.88
CA ARG A 103 -1.66 9.39 -9.94
C ARG A 103 -2.85 8.63 -9.36
N LEU A 104 -2.61 7.83 -8.34
CA LEU A 104 -3.70 7.11 -7.66
C LEU A 104 -4.71 8.10 -7.08
N ILE A 105 -4.25 9.09 -6.33
CA ILE A 105 -5.11 10.10 -5.72
C ILE A 105 -5.89 10.86 -6.79
N ASN A 106 -5.27 11.19 -7.92
CA ASN A 106 -5.96 11.84 -9.03
C ASN A 106 -7.10 10.98 -9.60
N ARG A 107 -6.86 9.67 -9.79
CA ARG A 107 -7.92 8.72 -10.21
C ARG A 107 -9.04 8.64 -9.19
N LEU A 108 -8.71 8.57 -7.91
CA LEU A 108 -9.69 8.50 -6.82
C LEU A 108 -10.51 9.79 -6.74
N SER A 109 -9.87 10.93 -6.95
CA SER A 109 -10.53 12.22 -6.99
C SER A 109 -11.64 12.27 -8.04
N LYS A 110 -11.39 11.73 -9.23
CA LYS A 110 -12.36 11.60 -10.30
C LYS A 110 -13.52 10.66 -9.93
N ALA A 111 -13.20 9.55 -9.27
CA ALA A 111 -14.21 8.60 -8.80
C ALA A 111 -15.12 9.25 -7.75
N VAL A 112 -14.56 10.00 -6.82
CA VAL A 112 -15.33 10.73 -5.79
C VAL A 112 -16.24 11.77 -6.43
N LYS A 113 -15.77 12.51 -7.42
CA LYS A 113 -16.60 13.46 -8.18
C LYS A 113 -17.76 12.79 -8.90
N ALA A 114 -17.56 11.55 -9.33
CA ALA A 114 -18.60 10.72 -9.93
C ALA A 114 -19.48 10.00 -8.90
N ARG A 115 -19.36 10.34 -7.62
CA ARG A 115 -20.09 9.76 -6.48
C ARG A 115 -19.87 8.27 -6.31
N LYS A 116 -18.71 7.76 -6.70
CA LYS A 116 -18.32 6.38 -6.49
C LYS A 116 -17.60 6.23 -5.16
N LYS A 117 -17.93 5.16 -4.42
CA LYS A 117 -17.23 4.82 -3.19
C LYS A 117 -15.84 4.28 -3.50
N ILE A 118 -14.90 4.51 -2.59
CA ILE A 118 -13.58 3.91 -2.62
C ILE A 118 -13.56 2.80 -1.57
N LEU A 119 -13.28 1.57 -2.00
CA LEU A 119 -13.14 0.42 -1.11
C LEU A 119 -11.71 -0.09 -1.19
N ILE A 120 -11.12 -0.37 -0.03
CA ILE A 120 -9.78 -0.96 0.07
C ILE A 120 -9.91 -2.32 0.73
N THR A 121 -9.44 -3.37 0.06
CA THR A 121 -9.41 -4.73 0.57
C THR A 121 -7.96 -5.11 0.87
N PHE A 122 -7.72 -5.52 2.10
CA PHE A 122 -6.45 -6.09 2.52
C PHE A 122 -6.58 -7.61 2.53
N SER A 123 -5.73 -8.29 1.78
CA SER A 123 -5.73 -9.75 1.71
C SER A 123 -4.31 -10.28 1.80
N GLU A 124 -4.19 -11.46 2.43
CA GLU A 124 -2.97 -12.24 2.37
C GLU A 124 -3.01 -12.98 1.04
N ASP A 125 -2.03 -12.73 0.19
CA ASP A 125 -1.86 -13.56 -0.98
C ASP A 125 -1.28 -14.88 -0.46
N GLU A 126 -2.00 -15.99 -0.68
CA GLU A 126 -1.40 -17.29 -0.44
C GLU A 126 -0.09 -17.31 -1.21
N MET A 127 1.01 -17.65 -0.53
CA MET A 127 2.32 -17.66 -1.14
C MET A 127 2.36 -18.60 -2.33
N GLN A 128 1.91 -18.11 -3.48
CA GLN A 128 2.04 -18.82 -4.74
C GLN A 128 3.53 -18.94 -5.05
N PRO A 129 4.00 -20.12 -5.47
CA PRO A 129 5.41 -20.30 -5.83
C PRO A 129 5.93 -19.26 -6.82
N THR A 130 5.08 -18.82 -7.75
CA THR A 130 5.40 -17.77 -8.73
C THR A 130 5.67 -16.42 -8.07
N ASN A 131 4.92 -16.06 -7.04
CA ASN A 131 5.11 -14.80 -6.32
C ASN A 131 6.40 -14.83 -5.49
N ILE A 132 6.69 -15.96 -4.86
CA ILE A 132 7.94 -16.16 -4.13
C ILE A 132 9.13 -16.00 -5.06
N ILE A 133 9.10 -16.64 -6.23
CA ILE A 133 10.18 -16.58 -7.22
C ILE A 133 10.40 -15.14 -7.68
N ARG A 134 9.34 -14.40 -7.99
CA ARG A 134 9.43 -13.01 -8.40
C ARG A 134 10.03 -12.12 -7.32
N HIS A 135 9.60 -12.31 -6.08
CA HIS A 135 10.11 -11.55 -4.96
C HIS A 135 11.61 -11.82 -4.76
N TRP A 136 12.03 -13.09 -4.74
CA TRP A 136 13.43 -13.46 -4.61
C TRP A 136 14.29 -12.96 -5.77
N ALA A 137 13.77 -13.03 -6.99
CA ALA A 137 14.47 -12.52 -8.16
C ALA A 137 14.71 -11.01 -8.04
N GLY A 138 13.71 -10.25 -7.58
CA GLY A 138 13.85 -8.82 -7.32
C GLY A 138 14.92 -8.51 -6.26
N LEU A 139 14.91 -9.24 -5.15
CA LEU A 139 15.90 -9.07 -4.08
C LEU A 139 17.31 -9.42 -4.55
N LYS A 140 17.47 -10.49 -5.31
CA LYS A 140 18.78 -10.86 -5.87
C LYS A 140 19.32 -9.79 -6.80
N ASN A 141 18.48 -9.20 -7.63
CA ASN A 141 18.89 -8.13 -8.52
C ASN A 141 19.33 -6.89 -7.74
N HIS A 142 18.65 -6.56 -6.66
CA HIS A 142 19.06 -5.46 -5.78
C HIS A 142 20.37 -5.77 -5.05
N ALA A 143 20.55 -6.99 -4.59
CA ALA A 143 21.77 -7.40 -3.89
C ALA A 143 23.00 -7.39 -4.81
N ARG A 144 22.82 -7.57 -6.12
CA ARG A 144 23.90 -7.55 -7.12
C ARG A 144 24.16 -6.17 -7.71
N GLY A 145 23.22 -5.29 -7.56
CA GLY A 145 23.30 -3.93 -8.05
C GLY A 145 23.79 -2.98 -6.98
#